data_b3cb60f5fcf7296746c7c86d2d65385e
#
_entry.id   b3cb60f5fcf7296746c7c86d2d65385e
#
_cell.length_a   1.000
_cell.length_b   1.000
_cell.length_c   1.000
_cell.angle_alpha   90.00
_cell.angle_beta   90.00
_cell.angle_gamma   90.00
#
_symmetry.space_group_name_H-M   'P 1'
#
loop_
_entity.id
_entity.type
_entity.pdbx_description
1 polymer ?
#
loop_
_entity_poly.entity_id
_entity_poly.type
_entity_poly.pdbx_seq_one_letter_code
_entity_poly.pdbx_strand_id
1 'polypeptide(L)'
;MRPWLAQSTPDVSGVLGGILAGLGVPGVIAATVGSAITFAVVSVVLFTLLRRIFETVTARFIASRGLADHVRAPIERLGLVLAGFIAVTIAFGAAGFGDFLQSLATIAAAATLAVGLATQDVLKNLVAGVFIYTDQPFKIGDQIEWDDHAGIVEDISFRVSRIRTFDKELLTVPNSTMTDGVIKNVTDGQTRRITIDVGIGYEDDIDTAAALMEEIAEGIEGVRHSPPPSTRLKALGDNAVIITARLWLAD
;
A
#
# COMPACT_ATOMS: atom_id res chain seq x y z
N MET A 1 -11.13 11.02 -68.41
CA MET A 1 -11.70 11.42 -67.13
C MET A 1 -10.89 10.78 -66.01
N ARG A 2 -10.24 11.54 -65.15
CA ARG A 2 -9.37 11.06 -64.04
C ARG A 2 -10.15 11.18 -62.71
N PRO A 3 -10.62 10.07 -62.13
CA PRO A 3 -11.50 10.13 -60.94
C PRO A 3 -10.80 10.23 -59.60
N TRP A 4 -9.48 10.51 -59.56
CA TRP A 4 -8.70 10.51 -58.30
C TRP A 4 -8.41 11.91 -57.73
N LEU A 5 -9.03 12.96 -58.23
CA LEU A 5 -8.97 14.34 -57.72
C LEU A 5 -10.20 14.70 -56.85
N ALA A 6 -10.86 13.71 -56.25
CA ALA A 6 -11.65 13.99 -55.06
C ALA A 6 -10.63 14.32 -53.96
N GLN A 7 -10.17 15.57 -53.91
CA GLN A 7 -9.54 16.12 -52.74
C GLN A 7 -10.55 15.89 -51.59
N SER A 8 -10.19 14.98 -50.69
CA SER A 8 -10.81 14.93 -49.39
C SER A 8 -10.69 16.35 -48.83
N THR A 9 -11.81 17.06 -48.80
CA THR A 9 -11.89 18.34 -48.05
C THR A 9 -11.38 18.00 -46.67
N PRO A 10 -10.32 18.67 -46.16
CA PRO A 10 -9.89 18.43 -44.81
C PRO A 10 -11.10 18.64 -43.92
N ASP A 11 -11.40 17.60 -43.14
CA ASP A 11 -12.45 17.65 -42.14
C ASP A 11 -12.18 18.92 -41.31
N VAL A 12 -13.10 19.88 -41.34
CA VAL A 12 -12.92 21.21 -40.73
C VAL A 12 -13.19 21.02 -39.23
N SER A 13 -12.27 20.36 -38.57
CA SER A 13 -12.46 19.66 -37.33
C SER A 13 -12.13 20.47 -36.07
N GLY A 14 -12.26 21.76 -36.11
CA GLY A 14 -12.23 22.59 -34.91
C GLY A 14 -13.50 23.43 -34.81
N VAL A 15 -14.04 23.62 -33.62
CA VAL A 15 -15.26 24.41 -33.42
C VAL A 15 -15.19 25.77 -34.10
N LEU A 16 -14.04 26.46 -34.00
CA LEU A 16 -13.82 27.78 -34.64
C LEU A 16 -13.51 27.68 -36.14
N GLY A 17 -12.94 26.57 -36.60
CA GLY A 17 -12.69 26.34 -38.02
C GLY A 17 -13.98 26.27 -38.83
N GLY A 18 -15.01 25.62 -38.30
CA GLY A 18 -16.35 25.60 -38.89
C GLY A 18 -17.00 27.01 -38.99
N ILE A 19 -16.83 27.82 -37.96
CA ILE A 19 -17.33 29.19 -37.92
C ILE A 19 -16.64 30.07 -38.96
N LEU A 20 -15.29 29.99 -39.04
CA LEU A 20 -14.49 30.77 -40.01
C LEU A 20 -14.78 30.36 -41.46
N ALA A 21 -15.00 29.09 -41.74
CA ALA A 21 -15.43 28.60 -43.05
C ALA A 21 -16.82 29.15 -43.44
N GLY A 22 -17.74 29.25 -42.49
CA GLY A 22 -19.07 29.88 -42.69
C GLY A 22 -18.99 31.36 -42.94
N LEU A 23 -17.91 32.05 -42.58
CA LEU A 23 -17.65 33.47 -42.85
C LEU A 23 -16.91 33.70 -44.19
N GLY A 24 -16.71 32.67 -45.02
CA GLY A 24 -16.13 32.79 -46.33
C GLY A 24 -14.59 32.73 -46.36
N VAL A 25 -13.93 32.35 -45.28
CA VAL A 25 -12.49 32.14 -45.26
C VAL A 25 -12.15 30.85 -46.02
N PRO A 26 -11.11 30.82 -46.89
CA PRO A 26 -10.71 29.63 -47.61
C PRO A 26 -10.52 28.43 -46.64
N GLY A 27 -11.13 27.28 -46.97
CA GLY A 27 -11.25 26.15 -46.06
C GLY A 27 -9.94 25.67 -45.39
N VAL A 28 -8.81 25.71 -46.09
CA VAL A 28 -7.50 25.34 -45.54
C VAL A 28 -7.04 26.34 -44.46
N ILE A 29 -7.22 27.63 -44.69
CA ILE A 29 -6.85 28.70 -43.75
C ILE A 29 -7.80 28.68 -42.56
N ALA A 30 -9.10 28.51 -42.81
CA ALA A 30 -10.10 28.40 -41.74
C ALA A 30 -9.85 27.20 -40.81
N ALA A 31 -9.46 26.04 -41.37
CA ALA A 31 -9.13 24.85 -40.61
C ALA A 31 -7.87 25.06 -39.74
N THR A 32 -6.76 25.50 -40.31
CA THR A 32 -5.50 25.65 -39.58
C THR A 32 -5.55 26.74 -38.51
N VAL A 33 -6.07 27.90 -38.85
CA VAL A 33 -6.19 29.04 -37.93
C VAL A 33 -7.26 28.75 -36.87
N GLY A 34 -8.39 28.16 -37.27
CA GLY A 34 -9.46 27.77 -36.36
C GLY A 34 -9.02 26.73 -35.35
N SER A 35 -8.30 25.69 -35.78
CA SER A 35 -7.74 24.67 -34.88
C SER A 35 -6.73 25.26 -33.92
N ALA A 36 -5.82 26.13 -34.39
CA ALA A 36 -4.82 26.78 -33.54
C ALA A 36 -5.47 27.68 -32.46
N ILE A 37 -6.47 28.47 -32.84
CA ILE A 37 -7.20 29.32 -31.90
C ILE A 37 -8.01 28.45 -30.90
N THR A 38 -8.71 27.42 -31.38
CA THR A 38 -9.45 26.47 -30.50
C THR A 38 -8.52 25.82 -29.49
N PHE A 39 -7.37 25.33 -29.96
CA PHE A 39 -6.36 24.76 -29.09
C PHE A 39 -5.88 25.74 -28.00
N ALA A 40 -5.52 26.95 -28.39
CA ALA A 40 -5.00 27.97 -27.48
C ALA A 40 -6.07 28.36 -26.44
N VAL A 41 -7.30 28.65 -26.88
CA VAL A 41 -8.41 29.06 -26.01
C VAL A 41 -8.78 27.93 -25.04
N VAL A 42 -9.00 26.72 -25.57
CA VAL A 42 -9.40 25.57 -24.73
C VAL A 42 -8.28 25.22 -23.74
N SER A 43 -7.00 25.20 -24.17
CA SER A 43 -5.87 24.97 -23.27
C SER A 43 -5.82 25.96 -22.12
N VAL A 44 -5.93 27.26 -22.42
CA VAL A 44 -5.83 28.33 -21.40
C VAL A 44 -7.01 28.27 -20.44
N VAL A 45 -8.24 28.13 -20.98
CA VAL A 45 -9.46 28.07 -20.17
C VAL A 45 -9.44 26.87 -19.26
N LEU A 46 -9.16 25.68 -19.80
CA LEU A 46 -9.11 24.45 -18.98
C LEU A 46 -7.97 24.48 -17.97
N PHE A 47 -6.80 24.90 -18.38
CA PHE A 47 -5.65 25.01 -17.46
C PHE A 47 -5.95 25.93 -16.29
N THR A 48 -6.49 27.13 -16.57
CA THR A 48 -6.83 28.09 -15.49
C THR A 48 -7.93 27.57 -14.58
N LEU A 49 -8.94 26.88 -15.14
CA LEU A 49 -10.01 26.26 -14.36
C LEU A 49 -9.50 25.13 -13.49
N LEU A 50 -8.77 24.17 -14.08
CA LEU A 50 -8.22 23.01 -13.37
C LEU A 50 -7.23 23.44 -12.30
N ARG A 51 -6.36 24.40 -12.61
CA ARG A 51 -5.43 24.99 -11.66
C ARG A 51 -6.17 25.55 -10.44
N ARG A 52 -7.22 26.37 -10.64
CA ARG A 52 -8.03 26.93 -9.52
C ARG A 52 -8.72 25.87 -8.69
N ILE A 53 -9.29 24.86 -9.34
CA ILE A 53 -9.90 23.72 -8.65
C ILE A 53 -8.87 23.01 -7.77
N PHE A 54 -7.72 22.70 -8.37
CA PHE A 54 -6.65 21.98 -7.67
C PHE A 54 -6.09 22.79 -6.48
N GLU A 55 -5.79 24.07 -6.68
CA GLU A 55 -5.32 24.97 -5.61
C GLU A 55 -6.33 25.03 -4.45
N THR A 56 -7.63 25.12 -4.77
CA THR A 56 -8.70 25.18 -3.75
C THR A 56 -8.82 23.87 -2.98
N VAL A 57 -8.80 22.73 -3.69
CA VAL A 57 -8.89 21.40 -3.08
C VAL A 57 -7.66 21.12 -2.21
N THR A 58 -6.46 21.40 -2.72
CA THR A 58 -5.21 21.19 -1.99
C THR A 58 -5.15 22.05 -0.73
N ALA A 59 -5.51 23.33 -0.82
CA ALA A 59 -5.54 24.22 0.33
C ALA A 59 -6.50 23.73 1.43
N ARG A 60 -7.71 23.26 1.05
CA ARG A 60 -8.67 22.69 2.00
C ARG A 60 -8.16 21.40 2.64
N PHE A 61 -7.56 20.52 1.83
CA PHE A 61 -7.02 19.25 2.31
C PHE A 61 -5.88 19.43 3.30
N ILE A 62 -4.93 20.32 2.99
CA ILE A 62 -3.79 20.62 3.87
C ILE A 62 -4.28 21.27 5.17
N ALA A 63 -5.21 22.22 5.09
CA ALA A 63 -5.78 22.87 6.27
C ALA A 63 -6.52 21.90 7.20
N SER A 64 -7.24 20.90 6.62
CA SER A 64 -8.01 19.92 7.40
C SER A 64 -7.14 18.85 8.08
N ARG A 65 -5.92 18.62 7.59
CA ARG A 65 -5.02 17.55 8.08
C ARG A 65 -3.83 18.08 8.88
N GLY A 66 -3.63 19.40 8.98
CA GLY A 66 -2.49 19.98 9.69
C GLY A 66 -1.13 19.57 9.11
N LEU A 67 -1.07 19.30 7.81
CA LEU A 67 0.15 18.86 7.14
C LEU A 67 1.20 20.00 7.15
N ALA A 68 2.44 19.62 7.36
CA ALA A 68 3.56 20.56 7.38
C ALA A 68 3.76 21.26 6.01
N ASP A 69 4.12 22.50 6.02
CA ASP A 69 4.24 23.36 4.82
C ASP A 69 5.18 22.81 3.74
N HIS A 70 6.17 22.00 4.11
CA HIS A 70 7.10 21.39 3.15
C HIS A 70 6.45 20.36 2.20
N VAL A 71 5.26 19.82 2.55
CA VAL A 71 4.51 18.87 1.71
C VAL A 71 3.70 19.60 0.65
N ARG A 72 3.38 20.86 0.87
CA ARG A 72 2.51 21.69 0.02
C ARG A 72 3.11 21.90 -1.39
N ALA A 73 4.36 22.32 -1.47
CA ALA A 73 5.00 22.68 -2.72
C ALA A 73 5.13 21.49 -3.73
N PRO A 74 5.51 20.27 -3.31
CA PRO A 74 5.50 19.09 -4.19
C PRO A 74 4.10 18.74 -4.72
N ILE A 75 3.07 18.80 -3.86
CA ILE A 75 1.70 18.48 -4.24
C ILE A 75 1.18 19.51 -5.26
N GLU A 76 1.39 20.80 -5.02
CA GLU A 76 0.98 21.86 -5.94
C GLU A 76 1.66 21.74 -7.30
N ARG A 77 2.97 21.43 -7.33
CA ARG A 77 3.70 21.20 -8.59
C ARG A 77 3.15 20.01 -9.38
N LEU A 78 2.91 18.90 -8.71
CA LEU A 78 2.32 17.72 -9.34
C LEU A 78 0.94 18.04 -9.91
N GLY A 79 0.11 18.77 -9.18
CA GLY A 79 -1.20 19.19 -9.62
C GLY A 79 -1.16 20.12 -10.84
N LEU A 80 -0.20 21.05 -10.89
CA LEU A 80 0.00 21.92 -12.05
C LEU A 80 0.39 21.12 -13.28
N VAL A 81 1.29 20.14 -13.15
CA VAL A 81 1.70 19.26 -14.25
C VAL A 81 0.50 18.45 -14.77
N LEU A 82 -0.28 17.85 -13.85
CA LEU A 82 -1.47 17.08 -14.21
C LEU A 82 -2.53 17.98 -14.88
N ALA A 83 -2.80 19.16 -14.33
CA ALA A 83 -3.73 20.11 -14.89
C ALA A 83 -3.31 20.55 -16.31
N GLY A 84 -2.02 20.82 -16.52
CA GLY A 84 -1.46 21.14 -17.82
C GLY A 84 -1.61 20.00 -18.82
N PHE A 85 -1.27 18.79 -18.41
CA PHE A 85 -1.41 17.59 -19.24
C PHE A 85 -2.86 17.36 -19.67
N ILE A 86 -3.82 17.41 -18.73
CA ILE A 86 -5.25 17.23 -19.02
C ILE A 86 -5.76 18.35 -19.95
N ALA A 87 -5.41 19.60 -19.66
CA ALA A 87 -5.86 20.75 -20.46
C ALA A 87 -5.35 20.65 -21.91
N VAL A 88 -4.08 20.32 -22.10
CA VAL A 88 -3.47 20.16 -23.44
C VAL A 88 -4.09 18.99 -24.19
N THR A 89 -4.30 17.84 -23.52
CA THR A 89 -4.91 16.65 -24.15
C THR A 89 -6.32 16.93 -24.64
N ILE A 90 -7.16 17.57 -23.82
CA ILE A 90 -8.53 17.92 -24.20
C ILE A 90 -8.51 18.96 -25.32
N ALA A 91 -7.61 19.94 -25.25
CA ALA A 91 -7.47 20.99 -26.29
C ALA A 91 -7.05 20.38 -27.64
N PHE A 92 -6.16 19.38 -27.68
CA PHE A 92 -5.83 18.67 -28.93
C PHE A 92 -7.06 17.98 -29.53
N GLY A 93 -7.86 17.31 -28.69
CA GLY A 93 -9.11 16.70 -29.16
C GLY A 93 -10.09 17.72 -29.72
N ALA A 94 -10.33 18.84 -29.00
CA ALA A 94 -11.22 19.92 -29.43
C ALA A 94 -10.75 20.66 -30.68
N ALA A 95 -9.45 20.71 -30.89
CA ALA A 95 -8.84 21.34 -32.06
C ALA A 95 -8.83 20.45 -33.32
N GLY A 96 -9.33 19.19 -33.22
CA GLY A 96 -9.41 18.29 -34.37
C GLY A 96 -8.16 17.42 -34.59
N PHE A 97 -7.23 17.37 -33.64
CA PHE A 97 -6.03 16.54 -33.73
C PHE A 97 -6.25 15.13 -33.08
N GLY A 98 -7.44 14.55 -33.26
CA GLY A 98 -7.79 13.26 -32.68
C GLY A 98 -6.85 12.12 -33.10
N ASP A 99 -6.46 12.04 -34.38
CA ASP A 99 -5.54 11.01 -34.88
C ASP A 99 -4.13 11.14 -34.27
N PHE A 100 -3.69 12.35 -34.01
CA PHE A 100 -2.44 12.58 -33.30
C PHE A 100 -2.51 12.09 -31.85
N LEU A 101 -3.62 12.36 -31.16
CA LEU A 101 -3.84 11.83 -29.81
C LEU A 101 -3.87 10.30 -29.80
N GLN A 102 -4.50 9.68 -30.80
CA GLN A 102 -4.51 8.21 -30.92
C GLN A 102 -3.08 7.65 -31.05
N SER A 103 -2.22 8.30 -31.80
CA SER A 103 -0.82 7.92 -31.94
C SER A 103 -0.04 8.07 -30.62
N LEU A 104 -0.31 9.14 -29.86
CA LEU A 104 0.28 9.37 -28.54
C LEU A 104 -0.26 8.41 -27.48
N ALA A 105 -1.49 7.91 -27.62
CA ALA A 105 -2.11 7.02 -26.64
C ALA A 105 -1.28 5.75 -26.43
N THR A 106 -0.66 5.21 -27.49
CA THR A 106 0.21 4.03 -27.40
C THR A 106 1.45 4.32 -26.54
N ILE A 107 2.07 5.48 -26.74
CA ILE A 107 3.25 5.90 -25.95
C ILE A 107 2.85 6.17 -24.52
N ALA A 108 1.70 6.84 -24.30
CA ALA A 108 1.17 7.11 -22.97
C ALA A 108 0.84 5.82 -22.22
N ALA A 109 0.27 4.82 -22.90
CA ALA A 109 -0.01 3.51 -22.30
C ALA A 109 1.28 2.80 -21.85
N ALA A 110 2.32 2.81 -22.68
CA ALA A 110 3.62 2.25 -22.32
C ALA A 110 4.27 2.99 -21.14
N ALA A 111 4.20 4.33 -21.14
CA ALA A 111 4.72 5.15 -20.04
C ALA A 111 3.93 4.90 -18.73
N THR A 112 2.60 4.79 -18.83
CA THR A 112 1.75 4.47 -17.67
C THR A 112 2.09 3.11 -17.08
N LEU A 113 2.30 2.10 -17.92
CA LEU A 113 2.73 0.78 -17.48
C LEU A 113 4.09 0.84 -16.78
N ALA A 114 5.06 1.55 -17.38
CA ALA A 114 6.40 1.70 -16.78
C ALA A 114 6.35 2.40 -15.41
N VAL A 115 5.57 3.48 -15.29
CA VAL A 115 5.36 4.17 -14.00
C VAL A 115 4.61 3.29 -13.01
N GLY A 116 3.59 2.55 -13.47
CA GLY A 116 2.84 1.59 -12.65
C GLY A 116 3.75 0.52 -12.04
N LEU A 117 4.61 -0.09 -12.86
CA LEU A 117 5.60 -1.06 -12.39
C LEU A 117 6.62 -0.44 -11.44
N ALA A 118 7.10 0.78 -11.72
CA ALA A 118 8.06 1.48 -10.85
C ALA A 118 7.46 1.88 -9.49
N THR A 119 6.14 2.06 -9.39
CA THR A 119 5.45 2.42 -8.14
C THR A 119 4.79 1.24 -7.44
N GLN A 120 4.87 0.04 -8.02
CA GLN A 120 4.20 -1.17 -7.53
C GLN A 120 4.50 -1.46 -6.05
N ASP A 121 5.77 -1.39 -5.64
CA ASP A 121 6.17 -1.68 -4.26
C ASP A 121 5.62 -0.66 -3.26
N VAL A 122 5.54 0.61 -3.65
CA VAL A 122 4.95 1.65 -2.81
C VAL A 122 3.47 1.38 -2.60
N LEU A 123 2.75 1.06 -3.68
CA LEU A 123 1.32 0.76 -3.61
C LEU A 123 1.05 -0.52 -2.81
N LYS A 124 1.86 -1.57 -3.00
CA LYS A 124 1.76 -2.82 -2.24
C LYS A 124 1.88 -2.58 -0.74
N ASN A 125 2.86 -1.78 -0.31
CA ASN A 125 3.03 -1.44 1.11
C ASN A 125 1.89 -0.60 1.67
N LEU A 126 1.33 0.31 0.89
CA LEU A 126 0.17 1.12 1.27
C LEU A 126 -1.07 0.25 1.49
N VAL A 127 -1.36 -0.64 0.54
CA VAL A 127 -2.49 -1.58 0.62
C VAL A 127 -2.32 -2.53 1.80
N ALA A 128 -1.10 -3.07 2.00
CA ALA A 128 -0.78 -3.89 3.17
C ALA A 128 -1.02 -3.14 4.50
N GLY A 129 -0.62 -1.86 4.58
CA GLY A 129 -0.88 -1.03 5.76
C GLY A 129 -2.39 -0.85 6.04
N VAL A 130 -3.20 -0.69 5.00
CA VAL A 130 -4.66 -0.65 5.14
C VAL A 130 -5.20 -1.98 5.66
N PHE A 131 -4.74 -3.13 5.14
CA PHE A 131 -5.15 -4.44 5.63
C PHE A 131 -4.74 -4.70 7.09
N ILE A 132 -3.52 -4.33 7.47
CA ILE A 132 -3.09 -4.44 8.88
C ILE A 132 -4.02 -3.62 9.78
N TYR A 133 -4.43 -2.43 9.33
CA TYR A 133 -5.32 -1.57 10.12
C TYR A 133 -6.77 -2.09 10.19
N THR A 134 -7.29 -2.68 9.10
CA THR A 134 -8.68 -3.18 9.04
C THR A 134 -8.85 -4.55 9.66
N ASP A 135 -7.99 -5.49 9.33
CA ASP A 135 -8.10 -6.89 9.73
C ASP A 135 -7.40 -7.17 11.06
N GLN A 136 -6.48 -6.28 11.46
CA GLN A 136 -5.77 -6.29 12.73
C GLN A 136 -5.15 -7.66 13.07
N PRO A 137 -4.34 -8.27 12.19
CA PRO A 137 -3.65 -9.51 12.52
C PRO A 137 -2.69 -9.34 13.70
N PHE A 138 -2.27 -8.12 13.96
CA PHE A 138 -1.56 -7.66 15.16
C PHE A 138 -1.86 -6.18 15.39
N LYS A 139 -1.67 -5.70 16.62
CA LYS A 139 -1.91 -4.34 17.06
C LYS A 139 -0.65 -3.75 17.69
N ILE A 140 -0.65 -2.42 17.90
CA ILE A 140 0.38 -1.76 18.69
C ILE A 140 0.33 -2.31 20.11
N GLY A 141 1.48 -2.75 20.62
CA GLY A 141 1.65 -3.41 21.91
C GLY A 141 1.75 -4.93 21.82
N ASP A 142 1.32 -5.55 20.71
CA ASP A 142 1.39 -7.01 20.57
C ASP A 142 2.84 -7.47 20.40
N GLN A 143 3.14 -8.63 21.00
CA GLN A 143 4.35 -9.39 20.75
C GLN A 143 4.12 -10.28 19.53
N ILE A 144 4.94 -10.12 18.50
CA ILE A 144 4.88 -10.90 17.27
C ILE A 144 6.20 -11.58 16.97
N GLU A 145 6.10 -12.73 16.30
CA GLU A 145 7.23 -13.47 15.74
C GLU A 145 6.97 -13.64 14.24
N TRP A 146 7.96 -13.35 13.40
CA TRP A 146 7.90 -13.52 11.95
C TRP A 146 9.31 -13.81 11.41
N ASP A 147 9.41 -14.72 10.46
CA ASP A 147 10.69 -15.24 10.00
C ASP A 147 11.60 -15.59 11.19
N ASP A 148 12.81 -15.02 11.24
CA ASP A 148 13.75 -15.20 12.36
C ASP A 148 13.75 -14.02 13.35
N HIS A 149 12.69 -13.20 13.33
CA HIS A 149 12.58 -12.01 14.17
C HIS A 149 11.44 -12.13 15.19
N ALA A 150 11.63 -11.48 16.34
CA ALA A 150 10.61 -11.34 17.38
C ALA A 150 10.70 -9.96 18.04
N GLY A 151 9.54 -9.42 18.45
CA GLY A 151 9.51 -8.14 19.14
C GLY A 151 8.09 -7.64 19.42
N ILE A 152 8.02 -6.43 19.99
CA ILE A 152 6.77 -5.74 20.33
C ILE A 152 6.50 -4.66 19.28
N VAL A 153 5.28 -4.64 18.76
CA VAL A 153 4.85 -3.63 17.79
C VAL A 153 4.73 -2.26 18.46
N GLU A 154 5.51 -1.28 18.03
CA GLU A 154 5.46 0.09 18.58
C GLU A 154 4.62 1.05 17.76
N ASP A 155 4.65 0.90 16.43
CA ASP A 155 3.94 1.80 15.52
C ASP A 155 3.58 1.08 14.22
N ILE A 156 2.44 1.45 13.67
CA ILE A 156 1.96 0.98 12.36
C ILE A 156 1.66 2.22 11.53
N SER A 157 2.55 2.51 10.58
CA SER A 157 2.42 3.62 9.64
C SER A 157 1.89 3.13 8.28
N PHE A 158 1.60 4.06 7.35
CA PHE A 158 1.02 3.73 6.03
C PHE A 158 1.81 2.69 5.22
N ARG A 159 3.13 2.67 5.29
CA ARG A 159 3.96 1.76 4.49
C ARG A 159 4.90 0.87 5.29
N VAL A 160 5.09 1.15 6.57
CA VAL A 160 6.01 0.43 7.45
C VAL A 160 5.40 0.22 8.81
N SER A 161 5.73 -0.90 9.45
CA SER A 161 5.53 -1.16 10.87
C SER A 161 6.85 -1.08 11.61
N ARG A 162 6.85 -0.55 12.82
CA ARG A 162 8.01 -0.46 13.69
C ARG A 162 7.88 -1.42 14.85
N ILE A 163 8.85 -2.29 14.99
CA ILE A 163 8.86 -3.35 15.99
C ILE A 163 10.14 -3.23 16.82
N ARG A 164 9.99 -3.23 18.14
CA ARG A 164 11.11 -3.22 19.07
C ARG A 164 11.45 -4.63 19.49
N THR A 165 12.69 -5.05 19.21
CA THR A 165 13.20 -6.34 19.67
C THR A 165 13.44 -6.36 21.18
N PHE A 166 13.64 -7.55 21.74
CA PHE A 166 13.97 -7.70 23.16
C PHE A 166 15.35 -7.11 23.51
N ASP A 167 16.24 -7.00 22.52
CA ASP A 167 17.54 -6.31 22.64
C ASP A 167 17.43 -4.79 22.51
N LYS A 168 16.19 -4.27 22.47
CA LYS A 168 15.84 -2.84 22.34
C LYS A 168 16.23 -2.20 21.00
N GLU A 169 16.46 -2.99 19.97
CA GLU A 169 16.64 -2.51 18.62
C GLU A 169 15.29 -2.18 17.99
N LEU A 170 15.22 -1.12 17.17
CA LEU A 170 14.01 -0.74 16.44
C LEU A 170 14.10 -1.22 15.00
N LEU A 171 13.33 -2.24 14.68
CA LEU A 171 13.17 -2.73 13.31
C LEU A 171 12.10 -1.92 12.59
N THR A 172 12.41 -1.45 11.37
CA THR A 172 11.44 -0.81 10.50
C THR A 172 11.18 -1.74 9.32
N VAL A 173 10.03 -2.37 9.34
CA VAL A 173 9.66 -3.43 8.39
C VAL A 173 8.61 -2.92 7.42
N PRO A 174 8.77 -3.11 6.09
CA PRO A 174 7.73 -2.80 5.11
C PRO A 174 6.45 -3.59 5.41
N ASN A 175 5.29 -2.92 5.34
CA ASN A 175 4.01 -3.57 5.64
C ASN A 175 3.73 -4.78 4.74
N SER A 176 4.16 -4.74 3.48
CA SER A 176 4.01 -5.87 2.57
C SER A 176 4.78 -7.11 3.02
N THR A 177 5.95 -6.94 3.63
CA THR A 177 6.71 -8.07 4.20
C THR A 177 5.94 -8.74 5.32
N MET A 178 5.25 -7.95 6.14
CA MET A 178 4.41 -8.47 7.23
C MET A 178 3.19 -9.22 6.71
N THR A 179 2.57 -8.75 5.61
CA THR A 179 1.35 -9.38 5.06
C THR A 179 1.61 -10.56 4.12
N ASP A 180 2.81 -10.64 3.54
CA ASP A 180 3.18 -11.73 2.61
C ASP A 180 3.63 -13.00 3.35
N GLY A 181 4.11 -12.87 4.60
CA GLY A 181 4.64 -13.97 5.41
C GLY A 181 3.67 -14.50 6.46
N VAL A 182 4.14 -15.51 7.20
CA VAL A 182 3.42 -16.00 8.37
C VAL A 182 3.82 -15.14 9.57
N ILE A 183 2.82 -14.58 10.24
CA ILE A 183 3.00 -13.86 11.51
C ILE A 183 2.41 -14.72 12.62
N LYS A 184 3.18 -14.93 13.66
CA LYS A 184 2.71 -15.51 14.90
C LYS A 184 2.50 -14.41 15.91
N ASN A 185 1.24 -14.08 16.17
CA ASN A 185 0.88 -13.17 17.26
C ASN A 185 0.88 -13.97 18.57
N VAL A 186 1.76 -13.58 19.48
CA VAL A 186 1.96 -14.29 20.76
C VAL A 186 0.98 -13.76 21.81
N THR A 187 0.49 -12.52 21.64
CA THR A 187 -0.37 -11.81 22.61
C THR A 187 -1.87 -11.97 22.30
N ASP A 188 -2.24 -12.40 21.07
CA ASP A 188 -3.66 -12.47 20.65
C ASP A 188 -4.48 -13.57 21.39
N GLY A 189 -3.85 -14.39 22.21
CA GLY A 189 -4.50 -15.45 22.98
C GLY A 189 -4.71 -15.07 24.44
N GLN A 190 -5.89 -15.32 24.99
CA GLN A 190 -6.14 -15.19 26.43
C GLN A 190 -5.29 -16.17 27.29
N THR A 191 -4.58 -17.08 26.65
CA THR A 191 -3.78 -18.11 27.31
C THR A 191 -2.57 -18.47 26.48
N ARG A 192 -1.43 -18.52 27.11
CA ARG A 192 -0.16 -18.95 26.51
C ARG A 192 0.29 -20.27 27.08
N ARG A 193 0.58 -21.26 26.23
CA ARG A 193 1.20 -22.51 26.66
C ARG A 193 2.71 -22.37 26.73
N ILE A 194 3.28 -22.64 27.89
CA ILE A 194 4.72 -22.79 28.10
C ILE A 194 5.05 -24.27 28.20
N THR A 195 6.21 -24.66 27.72
CA THR A 195 6.76 -26.00 27.83
C THR A 195 8.12 -25.93 28.51
N ILE A 196 8.31 -26.75 29.54
CA ILE A 196 9.56 -26.84 30.30
C ILE A 196 10.04 -28.29 30.25
N ASP A 197 11.27 -28.50 29.77
CA ASP A 197 11.88 -29.81 29.71
C ASP A 197 12.75 -30.03 30.96
N VAL A 198 12.53 -31.14 31.65
CA VAL A 198 13.28 -31.55 32.84
C VAL A 198 13.89 -32.90 32.57
N GLY A 199 15.17 -33.07 32.85
CA GLY A 199 15.86 -34.36 32.79
C GLY A 199 15.92 -35.01 34.17
N ILE A 200 15.54 -36.28 34.23
CA ILE A 200 15.69 -37.13 35.41
C ILE A 200 16.64 -38.29 35.12
N GLY A 201 17.18 -38.91 36.14
CA GLY A 201 18.00 -40.11 36.00
C GLY A 201 17.22 -41.32 35.49
N TYR A 202 17.93 -42.30 34.94
CA TYR A 202 17.29 -43.55 34.49
C TYR A 202 16.88 -44.44 35.67
N GLU A 203 17.42 -44.17 36.85
CA GLU A 203 17.06 -44.80 38.12
C GLU A 203 15.85 -44.17 38.83
N ASP A 204 15.44 -42.99 38.40
CA ASP A 204 14.32 -42.27 39.00
C ASP A 204 12.97 -42.78 38.49
N ASP A 205 11.96 -42.66 39.34
CA ASP A 205 10.58 -43.03 39.01
C ASP A 205 9.91 -41.90 38.18
N ILE A 206 9.59 -42.23 36.92
CA ILE A 206 9.01 -41.27 35.96
C ILE A 206 7.64 -40.77 36.43
N ASP A 207 6.80 -41.66 36.98
CA ASP A 207 5.44 -41.30 37.38
C ASP A 207 5.48 -40.39 38.61
N THR A 208 6.37 -40.65 39.54
CA THR A 208 6.60 -39.79 40.72
C THR A 208 7.11 -38.42 40.30
N ALA A 209 8.08 -38.35 39.40
CA ALA A 209 8.61 -37.10 38.90
C ALA A 209 7.55 -36.29 38.13
N ALA A 210 6.75 -36.96 37.32
CA ALA A 210 5.65 -36.34 36.55
C ALA A 210 4.59 -35.74 37.50
N ALA A 211 4.15 -36.49 38.48
CA ALA A 211 3.17 -36.04 39.48
C ALA A 211 3.69 -34.84 40.29
N LEU A 212 4.96 -34.86 40.71
CA LEU A 212 5.57 -33.75 41.44
C LEU A 212 5.66 -32.48 40.57
N MET A 213 6.00 -32.63 39.29
CA MET A 213 6.02 -31.50 38.33
C MET A 213 4.64 -30.87 38.12
N GLU A 214 3.58 -31.70 38.06
CA GLU A 214 2.20 -31.23 37.92
C GLU A 214 1.73 -30.52 39.20
N GLU A 215 2.00 -31.07 40.37
CA GLU A 215 1.69 -30.47 41.67
C GLU A 215 2.38 -29.10 41.85
N ILE A 216 3.67 -29.04 41.56
CA ILE A 216 4.42 -27.78 41.60
C ILE A 216 3.82 -26.75 40.62
N ALA A 217 3.50 -27.19 39.38
CA ALA A 217 2.94 -26.33 38.36
C ALA A 217 1.57 -25.76 38.75
N GLU A 218 0.71 -26.53 39.39
CA GLU A 218 -0.59 -26.07 39.89
C GLU A 218 -0.47 -25.03 41.00
N GLY A 219 0.63 -25.04 41.76
CA GLY A 219 0.91 -24.08 42.82
C GLY A 219 1.50 -22.75 42.36
N ILE A 220 1.87 -22.61 41.06
CA ILE A 220 2.47 -21.39 40.53
C ILE A 220 1.37 -20.36 40.23
N GLU A 221 1.54 -19.15 40.79
CA GLU A 221 0.64 -18.03 40.52
C GLU A 221 0.67 -17.68 39.03
N GLY A 222 -0.49 -17.52 38.39
CA GLY A 222 -0.66 -17.24 36.97
C GLY A 222 -0.81 -18.48 36.09
N VAL A 223 -0.58 -19.68 36.60
CA VAL A 223 -0.89 -20.93 35.89
C VAL A 223 -2.38 -21.23 35.95
N ARG A 224 -2.98 -21.53 34.80
CA ARG A 224 -4.40 -21.87 34.72
C ARG A 224 -4.65 -23.33 35.14
N HIS A 225 -5.77 -23.54 35.84
CA HIS A 225 -6.26 -24.87 36.16
C HIS A 225 -7.13 -25.50 35.06
N SER A 226 -7.45 -24.71 34.01
CA SER A 226 -8.20 -25.20 32.85
C SER A 226 -7.66 -24.56 31.55
N PRO A 227 -7.01 -25.34 30.66
CA PRO A 227 -6.57 -26.74 30.87
C PRO A 227 -5.56 -26.85 32.02
N PRO A 228 -5.55 -27.97 32.75
CA PRO A 228 -4.61 -28.20 33.85
C PRO A 228 -3.18 -28.40 33.31
N PRO A 229 -2.16 -28.16 34.14
CA PRO A 229 -0.80 -28.60 33.84
C PRO A 229 -0.77 -30.08 33.49
N SER A 230 0.13 -30.45 32.61
CA SER A 230 0.29 -31.86 32.21
C SER A 230 1.73 -32.16 31.88
N THR A 231 2.15 -33.37 32.13
CA THR A 231 3.50 -33.87 31.83
C THR A 231 3.46 -34.91 30.72
N ARG A 232 4.57 -35.04 30.01
CA ARG A 232 4.78 -36.09 29.00
C ARG A 232 6.23 -36.51 28.96
N LEU A 233 6.47 -37.80 28.80
CA LEU A 233 7.77 -38.28 28.39
C LEU A 233 8.09 -37.76 26.99
N LYS A 234 9.16 -37.00 26.84
CA LYS A 234 9.60 -36.40 25.58
C LYS A 234 10.61 -37.26 24.82
N ALA A 235 11.64 -37.71 25.56
CA ALA A 235 12.72 -38.48 24.99
C ALA A 235 13.47 -39.28 26.05
N LEU A 236 14.07 -40.38 25.61
CA LEU A 236 15.10 -41.08 26.33
C LEU A 236 16.45 -40.61 25.75
N GLY A 237 17.12 -39.74 26.50
CA GLY A 237 18.41 -39.16 26.10
C GLY A 237 19.58 -40.02 26.52
N ASP A 238 20.81 -39.67 26.12
CA ASP A 238 22.03 -40.45 26.40
C ASP A 238 22.30 -40.54 27.92
N ASN A 239 21.96 -39.52 28.69
CA ASN A 239 22.27 -39.45 30.13
C ASN A 239 21.03 -39.11 31.03
N ALA A 240 19.88 -38.93 30.45
CA ALA A 240 18.68 -38.54 31.19
C ALA A 240 17.38 -38.93 30.46
N VAL A 241 16.35 -39.17 31.21
CA VAL A 241 14.96 -39.26 30.71
C VAL A 241 14.37 -37.86 30.72
N ILE A 242 13.95 -37.36 29.57
CA ILE A 242 13.42 -36.00 29.41
C ILE A 242 11.89 -36.01 29.53
N ILE A 243 11.38 -35.33 30.56
CA ILE A 243 9.94 -35.11 30.79
C ILE A 243 9.63 -33.66 30.46
N THR A 244 8.60 -33.42 29.65
CA THR A 244 8.13 -32.07 29.32
C THR A 244 6.88 -31.75 30.14
N ALA A 245 6.95 -30.71 30.97
CA ALA A 245 5.78 -30.09 31.57
C ALA A 245 5.17 -29.05 30.61
N ARG A 246 3.84 -29.06 30.53
CA ARG A 246 3.06 -28.10 29.73
C ARG A 246 2.17 -27.29 30.65
N LEU A 247 2.36 -26.01 30.65
CA LEU A 247 1.67 -25.06 31.52
C LEU A 247 0.89 -24.08 30.67
N TRP A 248 -0.27 -23.66 31.16
CA TRP A 248 -1.06 -22.61 30.50
C TRP A 248 -1.07 -21.40 31.42
N LEU A 249 -0.52 -20.29 30.93
CA LEU A 249 -0.53 -19.01 31.65
C LEU A 249 -1.71 -18.16 31.19
N ALA A 250 -2.31 -17.43 32.13
CA ALA A 250 -3.16 -16.31 31.80
C ALA A 250 -2.27 -15.13 31.37
N ASP A 251 -2.68 -14.42 30.34
CA ASP A 251 -2.04 -13.17 29.93
C ASP A 251 -2.37 -12.04 30.91
#